data_78aa1ccf79cf1f02c13435c8ae481679
#
_entry.id   78aa1ccf79cf1f02c13435c8ae481679
#
_cell.length_a   1.000
_cell.length_b   1.000
_cell.length_c   1.000
_cell.angle_alpha   90.00
_cell.angle_beta   90.00
_cell.angle_gamma   90.00
#
_symmetry.space_group_name_H-M   'P 1'
#
loop_
_entity.id
_entity.type
_entity.pdbx_description
1 polymer ?
#
loop_
_entity_poly.entity_id
_entity_poly.type
_entity_poly.pdbx_seq_one_letter_code
_entity_poly.pdbx_strand_id
1 'polypeptide(L)'
;MQPTNTPPPTKAPPTNTAKPAPPTNTPLPPTETPIPPTATPSYAFSQEYDPWGQPGSITHIFGLIVGRDGRALGGIRVRVRNAEAGIDQLSDPSEPEGGPVDPFNPESRKKNWSGVSQLAPMAGTWQVFIEGDGGEQLSPVVTVVTSVEVPTVWIRFRQN
;
A
#
# COMPACT_ATOMS: atom_id res chain seq x y z
N MET A 1 -49.89 -86.06 -22.24
CA MET A 1 -48.98 -84.99 -21.89
C MET A 1 -47.64 -85.26 -22.62
N GLN A 2 -47.31 -84.44 -23.59
CA GLN A 2 -46.16 -84.61 -24.46
C GLN A 2 -45.00 -83.82 -24.02
N PRO A 3 -43.74 -84.28 -23.87
CA PRO A 3 -42.66 -83.48 -23.38
C PRO A 3 -42.15 -82.51 -24.48
N THR A 4 -42.03 -81.22 -24.09
CA THR A 4 -41.51 -80.17 -24.94
C THR A 4 -39.99 -80.20 -24.96
N ASN A 5 -39.43 -80.40 -26.13
CA ASN A 5 -37.98 -80.33 -26.35
C ASN A 5 -37.52 -78.87 -26.40
N THR A 6 -36.78 -78.45 -25.38
CA THR A 6 -36.09 -77.17 -25.37
C THR A 6 -34.75 -77.28 -26.12
N PRO A 7 -34.46 -76.45 -27.12
CA PRO A 7 -33.19 -76.46 -27.80
C PRO A 7 -32.03 -75.95 -26.91
N PRO A 8 -30.80 -76.45 -27.11
CA PRO A 8 -29.63 -76.02 -26.33
C PRO A 8 -29.21 -74.56 -26.66
N PRO A 9 -28.60 -73.83 -25.71
CA PRO A 9 -28.22 -72.45 -25.89
C PRO A 9 -27.11 -72.32 -26.95
N THR A 10 -27.30 -71.41 -27.89
CA THR A 10 -26.36 -71.02 -28.91
C THR A 10 -25.20 -70.24 -28.31
N LYS A 11 -23.98 -70.74 -28.51
CA LYS A 11 -22.73 -70.10 -28.01
C LYS A 11 -22.49 -68.81 -28.80
N ALA A 12 -22.41 -67.65 -28.06
CA ALA A 12 -22.16 -66.35 -28.66
C ALA A 12 -20.73 -66.30 -29.27
N PRO A 13 -20.55 -65.63 -30.40
CA PRO A 13 -19.22 -65.47 -31.01
C PRO A 13 -18.30 -64.62 -30.16
N PRO A 14 -16.98 -64.84 -30.23
CA PRO A 14 -16.02 -64.06 -29.46
C PRO A 14 -16.01 -62.57 -29.88
N THR A 15 -16.18 -61.65 -28.93
CA THR A 15 -16.06 -60.22 -29.15
C THR A 15 -14.58 -59.88 -29.38
N ASN A 16 -14.25 -59.33 -30.54
CA ASN A 16 -12.91 -58.80 -30.81
C ASN A 16 -12.64 -57.60 -29.91
N THR A 17 -11.87 -57.77 -28.86
CA THR A 17 -11.37 -56.67 -28.01
C THR A 17 -10.34 -55.88 -28.84
N ALA A 18 -10.67 -54.64 -29.14
CA ALA A 18 -9.79 -53.70 -29.83
C ALA A 18 -8.47 -53.51 -29.03
N LYS A 19 -7.35 -53.60 -29.73
CA LYS A 19 -6.02 -53.37 -29.18
C LYS A 19 -5.94 -51.93 -28.63
N PRO A 20 -5.42 -51.70 -27.38
CA PRO A 20 -5.24 -50.37 -26.86
C PRO A 20 -4.39 -49.49 -27.78
N ALA A 21 -4.83 -48.26 -28.02
CA ALA A 21 -4.08 -47.27 -28.77
C ALA A 21 -2.76 -46.91 -28.04
N PRO A 22 -1.67 -46.65 -28.77
CA PRO A 22 -0.43 -46.20 -28.16
C PRO A 22 -0.63 -44.89 -27.40
N PRO A 23 0.11 -44.65 -26.29
CA PRO A 23 0.01 -43.39 -25.52
C PRO A 23 0.36 -42.21 -26.43
N THR A 24 -0.56 -41.26 -26.51
CA THR A 24 -0.35 -39.98 -27.18
C THR A 24 0.59 -39.15 -26.30
N ASN A 25 1.75 -38.72 -26.84
CA ASN A 25 2.64 -37.78 -26.18
C ASN A 25 1.93 -36.45 -26.01
N THR A 26 1.37 -36.21 -24.84
CA THR A 26 0.82 -34.90 -24.46
C THR A 26 2.00 -33.93 -24.29
N PRO A 27 2.06 -32.81 -25.04
CA PRO A 27 3.12 -31.83 -24.83
C PRO A 27 3.02 -31.27 -23.39
N LEU A 28 4.17 -31.19 -22.71
CA LEU A 28 4.28 -30.59 -21.42
C LEU A 28 3.82 -29.12 -21.51
N PRO A 29 3.06 -28.60 -20.53
CA PRO A 29 2.72 -27.19 -20.50
C PRO A 29 4.00 -26.35 -20.49
N PRO A 30 3.99 -25.16 -21.15
CA PRO A 30 5.15 -24.27 -21.16
C PRO A 30 5.55 -23.93 -19.73
N THR A 31 6.82 -24.09 -19.39
CA THR A 31 7.39 -23.66 -18.11
C THR A 31 7.26 -22.12 -18.05
N GLU A 32 6.56 -21.61 -17.05
CA GLU A 32 6.46 -20.17 -16.83
C GLU A 32 7.86 -19.57 -16.65
N THR A 33 8.20 -18.62 -17.50
CA THR A 33 9.46 -17.88 -17.39
C THR A 33 9.37 -17.02 -16.13
N PRO A 34 10.34 -17.10 -15.16
CA PRO A 34 10.31 -16.28 -13.96
C PRO A 34 10.30 -14.79 -14.35
N ILE A 35 9.30 -14.06 -13.84
CA ILE A 35 9.22 -12.61 -14.01
C ILE A 35 10.42 -12.00 -13.27
N PRO A 36 11.27 -11.18 -13.92
CA PRO A 36 12.37 -10.51 -13.25
C PRO A 36 11.84 -9.70 -12.06
N PRO A 37 12.54 -9.66 -10.90
CA PRO A 37 12.11 -8.86 -9.76
C PRO A 37 12.02 -7.39 -10.19
N THR A 38 10.86 -6.77 -9.97
CA THR A 38 10.67 -5.34 -10.19
C THR A 38 11.58 -4.58 -9.25
N ALA A 39 12.43 -3.70 -9.78
CA ALA A 39 13.31 -2.88 -8.96
C ALA A 39 12.48 -2.06 -7.96
N THR A 40 12.82 -2.13 -6.68
CA THR A 40 12.21 -1.29 -5.65
C THR A 40 12.58 0.16 -5.92
N PRO A 41 11.61 1.09 -5.97
CA PRO A 41 11.90 2.51 -6.18
C PRO A 41 12.88 3.01 -5.12
N SER A 42 13.94 3.71 -5.57
CA SER A 42 14.85 4.41 -4.66
C SER A 42 14.32 5.82 -4.44
N TYR A 43 13.87 6.12 -3.23
CA TYR A 43 13.38 7.46 -2.85
C TYR A 43 14.49 8.32 -2.24
N ALA A 44 14.37 9.63 -2.41
CA ALA A 44 15.30 10.59 -1.80
C ALA A 44 15.05 10.76 -0.29
N PHE A 45 13.86 10.42 0.17
CA PHE A 45 13.45 10.49 1.57
C PHE A 45 12.78 9.19 2.02
N SER A 46 12.83 8.93 3.33
CA SER A 46 12.12 7.85 3.99
C SER A 46 11.40 8.34 5.24
N GLN A 47 10.36 7.64 5.66
CA GLN A 47 9.77 7.82 6.98
C GLN A 47 10.74 7.30 8.03
N GLU A 48 11.01 8.10 9.09
CA GLU A 48 12.00 7.72 10.10
C GLU A 48 11.37 6.97 11.28
N TYR A 49 10.15 7.35 11.68
CA TYR A 49 9.40 6.73 12.80
C TYR A 49 7.94 6.51 12.41
N ASP A 50 7.26 5.61 13.10
CA ASP A 50 5.82 5.45 12.94
C ASP A 50 5.09 6.78 13.21
N PRO A 51 4.02 7.09 12.45
CA PRO A 51 3.23 8.29 12.68
C PRO A 51 2.69 8.31 14.10
N TRP A 52 2.77 9.47 14.73
CA TRP A 52 2.29 9.62 16.10
C TRP A 52 1.00 10.45 16.13
N GLY A 53 -0.07 9.82 16.61
CA GLY A 53 -1.38 10.44 16.78
C GLY A 53 -1.57 11.01 18.17
N GLN A 54 -2.32 12.12 18.26
CA GLN A 54 -2.69 12.73 19.54
C GLN A 54 -4.13 13.26 19.52
N PRO A 55 -4.80 13.32 20.69
CA PRO A 55 -6.07 13.99 20.84
C PRO A 55 -5.97 15.47 20.45
N GLY A 56 -7.06 16.02 19.92
CA GLY A 56 -7.10 17.40 19.51
C GLY A 56 -8.52 17.86 19.15
N SER A 57 -8.69 19.15 18.97
CA SER A 57 -9.95 19.76 18.56
C SER A 57 -10.05 20.01 17.05
N ILE A 58 -8.98 19.70 16.32
CA ILE A 58 -8.87 19.90 14.86
C ILE A 58 -8.17 18.71 14.22
N THR A 59 -8.44 18.46 12.96
CA THR A 59 -7.62 17.53 12.16
C THR A 59 -6.39 18.30 11.68
N HIS A 60 -5.21 17.83 12.11
CA HIS A 60 -3.94 18.45 11.74
C HIS A 60 -2.90 17.35 11.39
N ILE A 61 -2.39 17.40 10.19
CA ILE A 61 -1.31 16.52 9.73
C ILE A 61 -0.09 17.38 9.46
N PHE A 62 0.97 17.17 10.23
CA PHE A 62 2.15 18.02 10.25
C PHE A 62 3.39 17.22 10.66
N GLY A 63 4.56 17.84 10.67
CA GLY A 63 5.73 17.14 11.13
C GLY A 63 7.07 17.80 10.86
N LEU A 64 8.10 16.98 10.78
CA LEU A 64 9.49 17.40 10.64
C LEU A 64 10.14 16.69 9.44
N ILE A 65 10.83 17.45 8.61
CA ILE A 65 11.70 16.93 7.55
C ILE A 65 13.13 17.28 7.93
N VAL A 66 13.98 16.25 7.98
CA VAL A 66 15.40 16.41 8.35
C VAL A 66 16.33 15.91 7.25
N GLY A 67 17.49 16.52 7.19
CA GLY A 67 18.62 16.05 6.39
C GLY A 67 19.29 14.82 6.98
N ARG A 68 20.29 14.33 6.26
CA ARG A 68 21.15 13.21 6.72
C ARG A 68 21.84 13.52 8.04
N ASP A 69 22.15 14.77 8.30
CA ASP A 69 22.77 15.28 9.53
C ASP A 69 21.76 15.46 10.69
N GLY A 70 20.47 15.19 10.46
CA GLY A 70 19.42 15.35 11.44
C GLY A 70 18.91 16.77 11.63
N ARG A 71 19.42 17.75 10.88
CA ARG A 71 18.94 19.13 10.92
C ARG A 71 17.67 19.30 10.09
N ALA A 72 16.82 20.23 10.48
CA ALA A 72 15.62 20.56 9.72
C ALA A 72 15.97 21.03 8.30
N LEU A 73 15.27 20.49 7.31
CA LEU A 73 15.40 20.91 5.91
C LEU A 73 14.26 21.85 5.55
N GLY A 74 14.62 23.00 4.96
CA GLY A 74 13.68 23.95 4.38
C GLY A 74 13.42 23.70 2.89
N GLY A 75 12.34 24.28 2.38
CA GLY A 75 12.00 24.28 0.97
C GLY A 75 11.32 23.00 0.47
N ILE A 76 11.08 22.03 1.32
CA ILE A 76 10.47 20.73 0.95
C ILE A 76 8.96 20.79 1.14
N ARG A 77 8.21 20.25 0.17
CA ARG A 77 6.74 20.20 0.22
C ARG A 77 6.23 18.80 0.48
N VAL A 78 5.10 18.71 1.17
CA VAL A 78 4.43 17.46 1.50
C VAL A 78 3.04 17.46 0.90
N ARG A 79 2.72 16.41 0.14
CA ARG A 79 1.37 16.16 -0.36
C ARG A 79 0.59 15.37 0.68
N VAL A 80 -0.62 15.84 0.97
CA VAL A 80 -1.56 15.18 1.89
C VAL A 80 -2.87 14.94 1.15
N ARG A 81 -3.32 13.69 1.10
CA ARG A 81 -4.54 13.29 0.39
C ARG A 81 -5.47 12.51 1.28
N ASN A 82 -6.75 12.80 1.16
CA ASN A 82 -7.84 11.95 1.65
C ASN A 82 -8.88 11.84 0.54
N ALA A 83 -8.90 10.69 -0.14
CA ALA A 83 -9.77 10.48 -1.29
C ALA A 83 -11.26 10.46 -0.91
N GLU A 84 -11.60 9.97 0.28
CA GLU A 84 -12.97 9.90 0.79
C GLU A 84 -13.55 11.30 1.04
N ALA A 85 -12.71 12.20 1.55
CA ALA A 85 -13.10 13.59 1.81
C ALA A 85 -12.86 14.53 0.62
N GLY A 86 -12.31 14.02 -0.49
CA GLY A 86 -11.97 14.83 -1.65
C GLY A 86 -10.84 15.85 -1.41
N ILE A 87 -9.98 15.59 -0.43
CA ILE A 87 -8.86 16.48 -0.06
C ILE A 87 -7.60 16.03 -0.80
N ASP A 88 -6.98 16.95 -1.52
CA ASP A 88 -5.65 16.78 -2.14
C ASP A 88 -4.91 18.11 -2.00
N GLN A 89 -4.04 18.21 -1.01
CA GLN A 89 -3.39 19.45 -0.61
C GLN A 89 -1.87 19.30 -0.62
N LEU A 90 -1.18 20.28 -1.19
CA LEU A 90 0.26 20.45 -1.08
C LEU A 90 0.56 21.47 0.01
N SER A 91 1.46 21.14 0.92
CA SER A 91 1.88 22.05 1.99
C SER A 91 2.62 23.27 1.44
N ASP A 92 2.73 24.31 2.24
CA ASP A 92 3.77 25.30 2.06
C ASP A 92 5.16 24.67 2.16
N PRO A 93 6.20 25.28 1.58
CA PRO A 93 7.58 24.81 1.74
C PRO A 93 7.94 24.72 3.23
N SER A 94 8.63 23.66 3.61
CA SER A 94 9.12 23.48 4.98
C SER A 94 10.10 24.58 5.39
N GLU A 95 10.14 24.90 6.68
CA GLU A 95 11.04 25.89 7.25
C GLU A 95 12.39 25.27 7.62
N PRO A 96 13.52 25.94 7.36
CA PRO A 96 14.87 25.37 7.59
C PRO A 96 15.23 25.23 9.08
N GLU A 97 14.58 25.99 9.99
CA GLU A 97 14.94 26.02 11.41
C GLU A 97 13.97 25.22 12.30
N GLY A 98 12.92 24.66 11.71
CA GLY A 98 11.81 24.07 12.46
C GLY A 98 10.99 25.15 13.17
N GLY A 99 9.72 25.21 12.85
CA GLY A 99 8.80 26.18 13.43
C GLY A 99 8.65 26.05 14.95
N PRO A 100 7.82 26.88 15.57
CA PRO A 100 7.63 26.89 16.99
C PRO A 100 7.20 25.52 17.51
N VAL A 101 7.66 25.19 18.70
CA VAL A 101 7.21 24.05 19.49
C VAL A 101 5.68 24.07 19.52
N ASP A 102 5.04 22.94 19.22
CA ASP A 102 3.60 22.80 19.39
C ASP A 102 3.27 23.05 20.86
N PRO A 103 2.51 24.11 21.19
CA PRO A 103 2.21 24.47 22.59
C PRO A 103 1.36 23.39 23.30
N PHE A 104 0.76 22.45 22.55
CA PHE A 104 -0.04 21.36 23.08
C PHE A 104 0.75 20.07 23.31
N ASN A 105 2.05 20.03 22.90
CA ASN A 105 2.94 18.94 23.19
C ASN A 105 4.26 19.45 23.79
N PRO A 106 4.34 19.50 25.13
CA PRO A 106 5.51 20.01 25.85
C PRO A 106 6.80 19.19 25.62
N GLU A 107 6.71 17.95 25.15
CA GLU A 107 7.88 17.16 24.74
C GLU A 107 8.43 17.59 23.37
N SER A 108 7.91 18.71 22.86
CA SER A 108 8.45 19.47 21.74
C SER A 108 8.85 18.67 20.51
N ARG A 109 7.89 18.02 19.91
CA ARG A 109 8.07 17.54 18.54
C ARG A 109 8.09 18.76 17.64
N LYS A 110 9.29 19.21 17.31
CA LYS A 110 9.49 20.31 16.37
C LYS A 110 8.77 19.99 15.08
N LYS A 111 8.15 21.01 14.50
CA LYS A 111 7.57 20.92 13.15
C LYS A 111 8.30 21.91 12.25
N ASN A 112 8.46 21.56 11.00
CA ASN A 112 8.90 22.49 9.95
C ASN A 112 7.99 22.45 8.72
N TRP A 113 6.96 21.62 8.74
CA TRP A 113 5.92 21.61 7.72
C TRP A 113 4.54 21.36 8.35
N SER A 114 3.51 21.85 7.66
CA SER A 114 2.10 21.62 7.98
C SER A 114 1.34 21.36 6.69
N GLY A 115 0.71 20.21 6.61
CA GLY A 115 -0.08 19.81 5.45
C GLY A 115 -1.52 20.28 5.55
N VAL A 116 -2.37 19.53 6.25
CA VAL A 116 -3.80 19.79 6.41
C VAL A 116 -4.07 20.31 7.81
N SER A 117 -4.87 21.39 7.90
CA SER A 117 -5.45 21.87 9.14
C SER A 117 -6.94 22.12 8.91
N GLN A 118 -7.79 21.27 9.46
CA GLN A 118 -9.26 21.37 9.38
C GLN A 118 -9.81 21.86 10.71
N LEU A 119 -10.82 22.72 10.66
CA LEU A 119 -11.41 23.35 11.83
C LEU A 119 -12.16 22.40 12.79
N ALA A 120 -12.36 21.13 12.38
CA ALA A 120 -13.02 20.11 13.19
C ALA A 120 -12.27 18.78 13.10
N PRO A 121 -12.40 17.92 14.13
CA PRO A 121 -11.90 16.55 14.07
C PRO A 121 -12.56 15.78 12.93
N MET A 122 -11.76 15.13 12.11
CA MET A 122 -12.20 14.32 10.98
C MET A 122 -11.59 12.93 11.09
N ALA A 123 -12.42 11.90 11.06
CA ALA A 123 -11.99 10.53 10.87
C ALA A 123 -11.69 10.28 9.39
N GLY A 124 -10.65 9.52 9.09
CA GLY A 124 -10.34 9.16 7.71
C GLY A 124 -8.96 8.57 7.52
N THR A 125 -8.73 8.06 6.30
CA THR A 125 -7.44 7.52 5.88
C THR A 125 -6.74 8.55 4.99
N TRP A 126 -5.50 8.87 5.35
CA TRP A 126 -4.71 9.88 4.68
C TRP A 126 -3.46 9.26 4.07
N GLN A 127 -3.09 9.73 2.89
CA GLN A 127 -1.83 9.43 2.23
C GLN A 127 -0.94 10.67 2.30
N VAL A 128 0.27 10.49 2.82
CA VAL A 128 1.22 11.58 3.05
C VAL A 128 2.56 11.21 2.43
N PHE A 129 3.11 12.08 1.59
CA PHE A 129 4.42 11.85 0.96
C PHE A 129 5.07 13.16 0.57
N ILE A 130 6.40 13.15 0.45
CA ILE A 130 7.16 14.28 -0.07
C ILE A 130 7.00 14.33 -1.58
N GLU A 131 6.69 15.52 -2.09
CA GLU A 131 6.55 15.82 -3.50
C GLU A 131 7.57 16.86 -3.93
N GLY A 132 8.25 16.60 -5.05
CA GLY A 132 9.18 17.54 -5.67
C GLY A 132 8.49 18.61 -6.50
N ASP A 133 9.26 19.60 -6.95
CA ASP A 133 8.73 20.76 -7.69
C ASP A 133 8.11 20.36 -9.04
N GLY A 134 8.51 19.25 -9.64
CA GLY A 134 7.93 18.67 -10.85
C GLY A 134 6.72 17.76 -10.61
N GLY A 135 6.26 17.61 -9.37
CA GLY A 135 5.18 16.70 -8.99
C GLY A 135 5.63 15.25 -8.79
N GLU A 136 6.93 14.97 -8.85
CA GLU A 136 7.48 13.63 -8.61
C GLU A 136 7.40 13.25 -7.13
N GLN A 137 7.14 11.98 -6.87
CA GLN A 137 7.11 11.45 -5.52
C GLN A 137 8.53 11.16 -5.03
N LEU A 138 8.96 11.83 -3.97
CA LEU A 138 10.32 11.76 -3.40
C LEU A 138 10.42 10.90 -2.13
N SER A 139 9.31 10.41 -1.59
CA SER A 139 9.29 9.47 -0.46
C SER A 139 8.26 8.35 -0.71
N PRO A 140 8.35 7.21 -0.01
CA PRO A 140 7.22 6.29 0.08
C PRO A 140 5.96 7.02 0.58
N VAL A 141 4.78 6.50 0.23
CA VAL A 141 3.52 6.97 0.80
C VAL A 141 3.40 6.47 2.24
N VAL A 142 3.23 7.40 3.16
CA VAL A 142 2.88 7.11 4.56
C VAL A 142 1.37 7.14 4.67
N THR A 143 0.78 6.02 5.07
CA THR A 143 -0.66 5.95 5.34
C THR A 143 -0.91 6.19 6.81
N VAL A 144 -1.74 7.17 7.13
CA VAL A 144 -2.16 7.48 8.50
C VAL A 144 -3.68 7.44 8.61
N VAL A 145 -4.16 7.05 9.79
CA VAL A 145 -5.59 7.01 10.09
C VAL A 145 -5.87 7.99 11.23
N THR A 146 -6.84 8.86 11.02
CA THR A 146 -7.36 9.76 12.05
C THR A 146 -8.73 9.29 12.52
N SER A 147 -9.06 9.62 13.76
CA SER A 147 -10.41 9.49 14.31
C SER A 147 -10.84 10.82 14.92
N VAL A 148 -12.09 10.89 15.39
CA VAL A 148 -12.57 12.09 16.11
C VAL A 148 -11.80 12.30 17.41
N GLU A 149 -11.39 11.21 18.06
CA GLU A 149 -10.63 11.24 19.34
C GLU A 149 -9.14 11.52 19.10
N VAL A 150 -8.60 11.07 17.95
CA VAL A 150 -7.18 11.22 17.58
C VAL A 150 -7.07 11.83 16.18
N PRO A 151 -7.46 13.09 16.02
CA PRO A 151 -7.49 13.75 14.72
C PRO A 151 -6.15 14.35 14.29
N THR A 152 -5.19 14.44 15.18
CA THR A 152 -3.91 15.12 14.92
C THR A 152 -2.80 14.08 14.78
N VAL A 153 -1.99 14.20 13.71
CA VAL A 153 -0.91 13.25 13.41
C VAL A 153 0.38 13.98 13.07
N TRP A 154 1.46 13.57 13.72
CA TRP A 154 2.81 14.05 13.46
C TRP A 154 3.61 12.97 12.70
N ILE A 155 4.37 13.39 11.67
CA ILE A 155 5.16 12.51 10.81
C ILE A 155 6.56 13.09 10.66
N ARG A 156 7.58 12.22 10.68
CA ARG A 156 8.95 12.61 10.41
C ARG A 156 9.51 11.91 9.19
N PHE A 157 10.06 12.71 8.28
CA PHE A 157 10.81 12.25 7.13
C PHE A 157 12.29 12.57 7.29
N ARG A 158 13.13 11.67 6.80
CA ARG A 158 14.60 11.84 6.72
C ARG A 158 15.07 11.69 5.29
N GLN A 159 16.00 12.53 4.88
CA GLN A 159 16.74 12.40 3.62
C GLN A 159 17.68 11.19 3.68
N ASN A 160 17.62 10.34 2.65
CA ASN A 160 18.44 9.12 2.52
C ASN A 160 19.85 9.41 2.04
#